data_38178d3e6668ca07ae8545ef84e6935c
#
_entry.id   38178d3e6668ca07ae8545ef84e6935c
#
_cell.length_a   1.000
_cell.length_b   1.000
_cell.length_c   1.000
_cell.angle_alpha   90.00
_cell.angle_beta   90.00
_cell.angle_gamma   90.00
#
_symmetry.space_group_name_H-M   'P 1'
#
loop_
_entity.id
_entity.type
_entity.pdbx_description
1 polymer ?
#
loop_
_entity_poly.entity_id
_entity_poly.type
_entity_poly.pdbx_seq_one_letter_code
_entity_poly.pdbx_strand_id
1 'polypeptide(L)'
;MYHRFNENKYPSTNIKIDIFKKQLELIEKNNIEYYDPAIFDNEFNYPKKNKKILITIDDAFSSFYENAWPILKDRKIPFLLFVSTEPVGKPGYMTWEQIKEVSSYD
;
A
#
# COMPACT_ATOMS: atom_id res chain seq x y z
N MET A 1 -7.98 0.36 0.11
CA MET A 1 -7.38 0.82 -1.17
C MET A 1 -6.92 2.26 -1.05
N TYR A 2 -5.72 2.54 -1.49
CA TYR A 2 -5.13 3.87 -1.40
C TYR A 2 -4.56 4.29 -2.75
N HIS A 3 -4.39 5.60 -2.97
CA HIS A 3 -3.82 6.17 -4.19
C HIS A 3 -2.71 7.14 -3.86
N ARG A 4 -3.06 8.32 -3.36
CA ARG A 4 -2.12 9.40 -3.05
C ARG A 4 -1.95 9.57 -1.54
N PHE A 5 -0.79 10.04 -1.14
CA PHE A 5 -0.47 10.23 0.27
C PHE A 5 0.11 11.62 0.49
N ASN A 6 -0.57 12.40 1.30
CA ASN A 6 -0.08 13.70 1.75
C ASN A 6 0.13 14.72 0.61
N GLU A 7 -0.64 14.59 -0.46
CA GLU A 7 -0.65 15.59 -1.54
C GLU A 7 -1.62 16.72 -1.25
N ASN A 8 -1.43 17.85 -1.92
CA ASN A 8 -2.27 19.03 -1.73
C ASN A 8 -3.47 19.09 -2.67
N LYS A 9 -3.55 18.21 -3.65
CA LYS A 9 -4.58 18.18 -4.68
C LYS A 9 -5.32 16.83 -4.64
N TYR A 10 -6.47 16.78 -5.31
CA TYR A 10 -7.26 15.57 -5.49
C TYR A 10 -7.70 14.92 -4.18
N PRO A 11 -8.49 15.64 -3.35
CA PRO A 11 -8.83 15.15 -2.01
C PRO A 11 -9.60 13.82 -1.99
N SER A 12 -10.31 13.49 -3.06
CA SER A 12 -11.04 12.23 -3.14
C SER A 12 -10.16 10.99 -3.21
N THR A 13 -8.90 11.14 -3.65
CA THR A 13 -7.95 10.03 -3.79
C THR A 13 -6.71 10.21 -2.92
N ASN A 14 -6.72 11.20 -2.03
CA ASN A 14 -5.59 11.53 -1.18
C ASN A 14 -5.89 11.25 0.29
N ILE A 15 -4.91 10.77 1.02
CA ILE A 15 -5.00 10.59 2.47
C ILE A 15 -3.80 11.28 3.13
N LYS A 16 -4.05 11.93 4.26
CA LYS A 16 -2.97 12.49 5.07
C LYS A 16 -2.21 11.35 5.76
N ILE A 17 -0.90 11.48 5.86
CA ILE A 17 -0.05 10.45 6.46
C ILE A 17 -0.46 10.15 7.90
N ASP A 18 -0.84 11.16 8.68
CA ASP A 18 -1.29 10.94 10.06
C ASP A 18 -2.54 10.06 10.12
N ILE A 19 -3.45 10.25 9.19
CA ILE A 19 -4.68 9.45 9.11
C ILE A 19 -4.35 8.02 8.67
N PHE A 20 -3.45 7.88 7.71
CA PHE A 20 -2.98 6.57 7.26
C PHE A 20 -2.36 5.76 8.41
N LYS A 21 -1.48 6.40 9.18
CA LYS A 21 -0.88 5.78 10.38
C LYS A 21 -1.94 5.34 11.39
N LYS A 22 -2.94 6.18 11.63
CA LYS A 22 -4.04 5.85 12.55
C LYS A 22 -4.85 4.66 12.06
N GLN A 23 -5.07 4.56 10.75
CA GLN A 23 -5.77 3.41 10.19
C GLN A 23 -4.99 2.11 10.39
N LEU A 24 -3.67 2.13 10.19
CA LEU A 24 -2.80 0.99 10.45
C LEU A 24 -2.84 0.59 11.93
N GLU A 25 -2.80 1.57 12.83
CA GLU A 25 -2.89 1.31 14.27
C GLU A 25 -4.22 0.68 14.66
N LEU A 26 -5.34 1.13 14.05
CA LEU A 26 -6.66 0.54 14.30
C LEU A 26 -6.72 -0.92 13.85
N ILE A 27 -6.14 -1.23 12.71
CA ILE A 27 -6.06 -2.60 12.21
C ILE A 27 -5.32 -3.48 13.21
N GLU A 28 -4.16 -3.04 13.66
CA GLU A 28 -3.32 -3.78 14.60
C GLU A 28 -3.99 -3.91 15.98
N LYS A 29 -4.61 -2.83 16.45
CA LYS A 29 -5.29 -2.80 17.75
C LYS A 29 -6.48 -3.75 17.80
N ASN A 30 -7.16 -3.97 16.68
CA ASN A 30 -8.30 -4.87 16.60
C ASN A 30 -7.92 -6.30 16.25
N ASN A 31 -6.62 -6.63 16.30
CA ASN A 31 -6.10 -7.96 16.00
C ASN A 31 -6.45 -8.45 14.59
N ILE A 32 -6.55 -7.53 13.64
CA ILE A 32 -6.74 -7.84 12.24
C ILE A 32 -5.36 -8.05 11.62
N GLU A 33 -5.15 -9.20 11.01
CA GLU A 33 -3.89 -9.52 10.37
C GLU A 33 -3.84 -8.95 8.95
N TYR A 34 -2.61 -8.65 8.48
CA TYR A 34 -2.42 -8.27 7.09
C TYR A 34 -2.33 -9.52 6.24
N TYR A 35 -3.06 -9.51 5.13
CA TYR A 35 -2.97 -10.57 4.14
C TYR A 35 -1.75 -10.34 3.25
N ASP A 36 -0.88 -11.35 3.16
CA ASP A 36 0.29 -11.30 2.29
C ASP A 36 -0.08 -11.85 0.91
N PRO A 37 -0.10 -11.00 -0.14
CA PRO A 37 -0.48 -11.44 -1.47
C PRO A 37 0.47 -12.48 -2.08
N ALA A 38 1.69 -12.61 -1.55
CA ALA A 38 2.63 -13.64 -2.00
C ALA A 38 2.25 -15.04 -1.53
N ILE A 39 1.38 -15.16 -0.52
CA ILE A 39 0.91 -16.45 0.04
C ILE A 39 -0.54 -16.63 -0.39
N PHE A 40 -0.77 -16.83 -1.68
CA PHE A 40 -2.09 -16.70 -2.28
C PHE A 40 -3.00 -17.92 -2.16
N ASP A 41 -2.46 -19.14 -2.23
CA ASP A 41 -3.25 -20.29 -2.66
C ASP A 41 -4.21 -20.88 -1.65
N ASN A 42 -3.82 -21.03 -0.41
CA ASN A 42 -4.60 -21.84 0.54
C ASN A 42 -5.50 -21.02 1.44
N GLU A 43 -5.31 -19.70 1.46
CA GLU A 43 -6.02 -18.87 2.42
C GLU A 43 -7.44 -18.49 1.99
N PHE A 44 -7.73 -18.53 0.68
CA PHE A 44 -9.08 -18.27 0.17
C PHE A 44 -10.03 -19.44 0.31
N ASN A 45 -9.52 -20.65 0.45
CA ASN A 45 -10.33 -21.87 0.41
C ASN A 45 -10.81 -22.34 1.78
N TYR A 46 -10.36 -21.71 2.86
CA TYR A 46 -10.71 -22.15 4.20
C TYR A 46 -11.32 -21.01 5.01
N PRO A 47 -12.45 -21.24 5.69
CA PRO A 47 -13.00 -20.26 6.62
C PRO A 47 -12.01 -20.02 7.75
N LYS A 48 -11.64 -18.77 7.98
CA LYS A 48 -10.70 -18.42 9.02
C LYS A 48 -11.40 -17.73 10.18
N LYS A 49 -10.96 -18.05 11.38
CA LYS A 49 -11.46 -17.40 12.60
C LYS A 49 -10.99 -15.95 12.69
N ASN A 50 -9.85 -15.63 12.12
CA ASN A 50 -9.26 -14.30 12.17
C ASN A 50 -9.52 -13.55 10.87
N LYS A 51 -9.93 -12.29 11.00
CA LYS A 51 -10.10 -11.40 9.85
C LYS A 51 -8.74 -10.98 9.34
N LYS A 52 -8.60 -10.93 8.01
CA LYS A 52 -7.40 -10.44 7.35
C LYS A 52 -7.75 -9.30 6.42
N ILE A 53 -6.83 -8.37 6.24
CA ILE A 53 -6.99 -7.23 5.35
C ILE A 53 -5.80 -7.16 4.39
N LEU A 54 -6.11 -6.92 3.13
CA LEU A 54 -5.09 -6.69 2.11
C LEU A 54 -5.04 -5.19 1.82
N ILE A 55 -3.85 -4.63 1.92
CA ILE A 55 -3.62 -3.24 1.55
C ILE A 55 -3.30 -3.19 0.06
N THR A 56 -4.07 -2.41 -0.68
CA THR A 56 -3.85 -2.18 -2.10
C THR A 56 -3.56 -0.71 -2.37
N ILE A 57 -2.59 -0.47 -3.25
CA ILE A 57 -2.16 0.87 -3.65
C ILE A 57 -2.31 0.96 -5.16
N ASP A 58 -3.04 1.96 -5.63
CA ASP A 58 -3.31 2.12 -7.06
C ASP A 58 -2.47 3.25 -7.67
N ASP A 59 -2.13 3.07 -8.94
CA ASP A 59 -1.58 4.08 -9.85
C ASP A 59 -0.11 4.45 -9.65
N ALA A 60 0.55 3.98 -8.63
CA ALA A 60 1.98 4.22 -8.39
C ALA A 60 2.36 5.71 -8.42
N PHE A 61 1.66 6.52 -7.65
CA PHE A 61 2.01 7.93 -7.47
C PHE A 61 3.31 8.09 -6.69
N SER A 62 4.07 9.15 -6.99
CA SER A 62 5.32 9.43 -6.27
C SER A 62 5.08 9.65 -4.79
N SER A 63 3.93 10.19 -4.39
CA SER A 63 3.59 10.40 -2.99
C SER A 63 3.49 9.08 -2.21
N PHE A 64 3.12 7.98 -2.84
CA PHE A 64 3.20 6.66 -2.21
C PHE A 64 4.65 6.33 -1.86
N TYR A 65 5.55 6.43 -2.82
CA TYR A 65 6.97 6.12 -2.62
C TYR A 65 7.61 6.99 -1.54
N GLU A 66 7.29 8.28 -1.54
CA GLU A 66 7.90 9.24 -0.64
C GLU A 66 7.35 9.16 0.79
N ASN A 67 6.05 8.93 0.95
CA ASN A 67 5.37 9.09 2.23
C ASN A 67 4.88 7.79 2.86
N ALA A 68 4.35 6.87 2.08
CA ALA A 68 3.72 5.66 2.59
C ALA A 68 4.66 4.45 2.60
N TRP A 69 5.43 4.24 1.54
CA TRP A 69 6.31 3.09 1.44
C TRP A 69 7.33 2.99 2.57
N PRO A 70 7.98 4.09 3.02
CA PRO A 70 8.89 3.99 4.18
C PRO A 70 8.21 3.41 5.42
N ILE A 71 6.95 3.73 5.65
CA ILE A 71 6.17 3.23 6.79
C ILE A 71 5.88 1.73 6.62
N LEU A 72 5.40 1.33 5.45
CA LEU A 72 5.07 -0.07 5.16
C LEU A 72 6.30 -0.95 5.22
N LYS A 73 7.41 -0.47 4.66
CA LYS A 73 8.70 -1.15 4.68
C LYS A 73 9.22 -1.34 6.10
N ASP A 74 9.23 -0.27 6.89
CA ASP A 74 9.74 -0.28 8.25
C ASP A 74 8.93 -1.22 9.16
N ARG A 75 7.61 -1.22 9.01
CA ARG A 75 6.70 -2.06 9.78
C ARG A 75 6.51 -3.46 9.18
N LYS A 76 7.14 -3.74 8.04
CA LYS A 76 7.02 -5.03 7.32
C LYS A 76 5.56 -5.38 7.00
N ILE A 77 4.80 -4.39 6.57
CA ILE A 77 3.39 -4.57 6.21
C ILE A 77 3.31 -4.93 4.73
N PRO A 78 2.73 -6.09 4.38
CA PRO A 78 2.58 -6.48 2.98
C PRO A 78 1.51 -5.64 2.28
N PHE A 79 1.68 -5.42 0.99
CA PHE A 79 0.75 -4.68 0.18
C PHE A 79 0.85 -5.10 -1.28
N LEU A 80 -0.13 -4.72 -2.07
CA LEU A 80 -0.15 -4.94 -3.50
C LEU A 80 -0.20 -3.58 -4.21
N LEU A 81 0.76 -3.34 -5.10
CA LEU A 81 0.85 -2.11 -5.87
C LEU A 81 0.39 -2.38 -7.31
N PHE A 82 -0.68 -1.71 -7.72
CA PHE A 82 -1.15 -1.76 -9.10
C PHE A 82 -0.57 -0.57 -9.87
N VAL A 83 0.12 -0.86 -10.96
CA VAL A 83 0.86 0.15 -11.73
C VAL A 83 0.13 0.44 -13.04
N SER A 84 -0.19 1.73 -13.26
CA SER A 84 -0.59 2.21 -14.57
C SER A 84 0.69 2.53 -15.35
N THR A 85 1.00 1.75 -16.38
CA THR A 85 2.32 1.79 -17.02
C THR A 85 2.56 3.05 -17.84
N GLU A 86 1.51 3.63 -18.44
CA GLU A 86 1.64 4.80 -19.30
C GLU A 86 2.25 6.02 -18.59
N PRO A 87 1.78 6.42 -17.37
CA PRO A 87 2.32 7.60 -16.70
C PRO A 87 3.64 7.39 -15.96
N VAL A 88 4.17 6.16 -15.90
CA VAL A 88 5.41 5.89 -15.17
C VAL A 88 6.53 6.81 -15.66
N GLY A 89 7.23 7.44 -14.73
CA GLY A 89 8.30 8.38 -15.03
C GLY A 89 7.85 9.81 -15.31
N LYS A 90 6.55 10.05 -15.42
CA LYS A 90 6.02 11.41 -15.57
C LYS A 90 5.93 12.11 -14.20
N PRO A 91 5.88 13.47 -14.19
CA PRO A 91 5.74 14.19 -12.91
C PRO A 91 4.57 13.69 -12.08
N GLY A 92 4.80 13.47 -10.80
CA GLY A 92 3.78 12.98 -9.87
C GLY A 92 3.66 11.46 -9.80
N TYR A 93 4.41 10.73 -10.63
CA TYR A 93 4.41 9.27 -10.66
C TYR A 93 5.77 8.70 -10.35
N MET A 94 5.81 7.46 -9.86
CA MET A 94 7.06 6.74 -9.60
C MET A 94 7.81 6.48 -10.90
N THR A 95 9.12 6.40 -10.80
CA THR A 95 9.97 5.94 -11.89
C THR A 95 10.01 4.40 -11.90
N TRP A 96 10.48 3.82 -13.02
CA TRP A 96 10.66 2.36 -13.09
C TRP A 96 11.69 1.85 -12.07
N GLU A 97 12.76 2.63 -11.82
CA GLU A 97 13.73 2.29 -10.79
C GLU A 97 13.11 2.22 -9.40
N GLN A 98 12.23 3.17 -9.07
CA GLN A 98 11.52 3.18 -7.79
C GLN A 98 10.57 1.98 -7.67
N ILE A 99 9.87 1.65 -8.74
CA ILE A 99 8.98 0.47 -8.76
C ILE A 99 9.77 -0.81 -8.54
N LYS A 100 10.92 -0.96 -9.19
CA LYS A 100 11.81 -2.10 -8.97
C LYS A 100 12.31 -2.18 -7.54
N GLU A 101 12.69 -1.05 -6.96
CA GLU A 101 13.14 -0.98 -5.57
C GLU A 101 12.06 -1.48 -4.62
N VAL A 102 10.83 -0.99 -4.78
CA VAL A 102 9.70 -1.42 -3.95
C VAL A 102 9.44 -2.92 -4.10
N SER A 103 9.44 -3.43 -5.33
CA SER A 103 9.17 -4.85 -5.58
C SER A 103 10.25 -5.79 -5.01
N SER A 104 11.47 -5.30 -4.86
CA SER A 104 12.58 -6.11 -4.33
C SER A 104 12.48 -6.37 -2.82
N TYR A 105 11.57 -5.72 -2.13
CA TYR A 105 11.38 -5.87 -0.70
C TYR A 105 10.29 -6.89 -0.31
N ASP A 106 9.70 -7.54 -1.25
CA ASP A 106 8.67 -8.57 -0.98
C ASP A 106 9.28 -9.91 -0.58
#